data_47e993b36d3dc4ae5ba591e313a2afcf
#
_entry.id   47e993b36d3dc4ae5ba591e313a2afcf
#
_cell.length_a   1.000
_cell.length_b   1.000
_cell.length_c   1.000
_cell.angle_alpha   90.00
_cell.angle_beta   90.00
_cell.angle_gamma   90.00
#
_symmetry.space_group_name_H-M   'P 1'
#
loop_
_entity.id
_entity.type
_entity.pdbx_description
1 polymer ?
#
loop_
_entity_poly.entity_id
_entity_poly.type
_entity_poly.pdbx_seq_one_letter_code
_entity_poly.pdbx_strand_id
1 'polypeptide(L)' 'HHQRMYGCDVGPDGHLLRGYTQWAYDGADYIALNEDLRSWTVADAAAHITRRKWEVAGAAMDWKNYLEGTCVEWLAKYLD' A
#
# COMPACT_ATOMS: atom_id res chain seq x y z
N HIS A 1 -2.12 -19.70 -1.28
CA HIS A 1 -2.92 -18.83 -0.43
C HIS A 1 -2.33 -17.42 -0.38
N HIS A 2 -3.05 -16.48 -0.95
CA HIS A 2 -2.62 -15.08 -1.02
C HIS A 2 -3.34 -14.25 0.03
N GLN A 3 -2.59 -13.37 0.69
CA GLN A 3 -3.14 -12.44 1.65
C GLN A 3 -2.73 -11.02 1.26
N ARG A 4 -3.67 -10.09 1.36
CA ARG A 4 -3.41 -8.68 1.12
C ARG A 4 -3.80 -7.87 2.34
N MET A 5 -2.93 -6.95 2.74
CA MET A 5 -3.18 -6.01 3.81
C MET A 5 -2.96 -4.59 3.32
N TYR A 6 -3.89 -3.69 3.59
CA TYR A 6 -3.73 -2.30 3.23
C TYR A 6 -4.50 -1.41 4.19
N GLY A 7 -4.06 -0.17 4.31
CA GLY A 7 -4.71 0.77 5.19
C GLY A 7 -3.92 2.06 5.34
N CYS A 8 -4.43 2.93 6.17
CA CYS A 8 -3.80 4.22 6.45
C CYS A 8 -3.97 4.60 7.91
N ASP A 9 -2.97 5.30 8.45
CA ASP A 9 -3.01 5.88 9.77
C ASP A 9 -3.02 7.41 9.62
N VAL A 10 -3.87 8.08 10.37
CA VAL A 10 -3.98 9.53 10.31
C VAL A 10 -3.65 10.15 11.65
N GLY A 11 -3.09 11.37 11.59
CA GLY A 11 -2.76 12.14 12.78
C GLY A 11 -3.95 12.92 13.30
N PRO A 12 -3.77 13.63 14.45
CA PRO A 12 -4.83 14.45 15.04
C PRO A 12 -5.33 15.56 14.12
N ASP A 13 -4.49 15.98 13.16
CA ASP A 13 -4.83 17.01 12.20
C ASP A 13 -5.61 16.47 10.99
N GLY A 14 -5.87 15.17 10.95
CA GLY A 14 -6.57 14.54 9.84
C GLY A 14 -5.72 14.24 8.63
N HIS A 15 -4.42 14.47 8.70
CA HIS A 15 -3.50 14.17 7.61
C HIS A 15 -2.90 12.77 7.73
N LEU A 16 -2.52 12.22 6.59
CA LEU A 16 -1.93 10.89 6.53
C LEU A 16 -0.59 10.86 7.27
N LEU A 17 -0.48 9.96 8.25
CA LEU A 17 0.79 9.68 8.91
C LEU A 17 1.52 8.55 8.20
N ARG A 18 0.78 7.54 7.76
CA ARG A 18 1.35 6.35 7.16
C ARG A 18 0.29 5.66 6.32
N GLY A 19 0.69 5.27 5.12
CA GLY A 19 -0.13 4.40 4.27
C GLY A 19 0.64 3.14 3.95
N TYR A 20 -0.07 2.03 3.77
CA TYR A 20 0.58 0.78 3.46
C TYR A 20 -0.31 -0.09 2.59
N THR A 21 0.32 -0.90 1.76
CA THR A 21 -0.32 -1.99 1.04
C THR A 21 0.76 -3.05 0.79
N GLN A 22 0.43 -4.28 1.14
CA GLN A 22 1.38 -5.37 1.05
C GLN A 22 0.67 -6.68 0.76
N TRP A 23 1.40 -7.58 0.13
CA TRP A 23 0.91 -8.91 -0.21
C TRP A 23 1.84 -9.96 0.37
N ALA A 24 1.25 -11.06 0.82
CA ALA A 24 1.96 -12.23 1.30
C ALA A 24 1.46 -13.47 0.59
N TYR A 25 2.32 -14.47 0.46
CA TYR A 25 1.97 -15.76 -0.12
C TYR A 25 2.34 -16.84 0.89
N ASP A 26 1.35 -17.63 1.30
CA ASP A 26 1.49 -18.71 2.29
C ASP A 26 2.17 -18.25 3.58
N GLY A 27 1.80 -17.06 4.05
CA GLY A 27 2.33 -16.51 5.31
C GLY A 27 3.67 -15.83 5.19
N ALA A 28 4.29 -15.81 4.01
CA ALA A 28 5.56 -15.12 3.77
C ALA A 28 5.33 -13.86 2.95
N ASP A 29 6.05 -12.78 3.31
CA ASP A 29 5.96 -11.54 2.55
C ASP A 29 6.34 -11.76 1.10
N TYR A 30 5.65 -11.07 0.20
CA TYR A 30 5.87 -11.19 -1.22
C TYR A 30 6.28 -9.84 -1.82
N ILE A 31 5.39 -8.85 -1.77
CA ILE A 31 5.67 -7.51 -2.28
C ILE A 31 4.94 -6.49 -1.41
N ALA A 32 5.56 -5.34 -1.20
CA ALA A 32 4.98 -4.27 -0.39
C ALA A 32 5.32 -2.92 -0.98
N LEU A 33 4.38 -1.98 -0.89
CA LEU A 33 4.62 -0.59 -1.24
C LEU A 33 5.46 0.05 -0.13
N ASN A 34 6.52 0.76 -0.52
CA ASN A 34 7.39 1.43 0.44
C ASN A 34 6.71 2.66 1.06
N GLU A 35 7.28 3.17 2.13
CA GLU A 35 6.72 4.33 2.85
C GLU A 35 6.61 5.57 1.98
N ASP A 36 7.47 5.70 0.96
CA ASP A 36 7.42 6.83 0.03
C ASP A 36 6.19 6.78 -0.88
N LEU A 37 5.46 5.67 -0.89
CA LEU A 37 4.28 5.43 -1.74
C LEU A 37 4.61 5.54 -3.23
N ARG A 38 5.86 5.29 -3.60
CA ARG A 38 6.34 5.42 -4.97
C ARG A 38 7.10 4.21 -5.48
N SER A 39 7.60 3.38 -4.57
CA SER A 39 8.44 2.25 -4.93
C SER A 39 8.01 1.01 -4.18
N TRP A 40 8.50 -0.13 -4.63
CA TRP A 40 8.10 -1.44 -4.12
C TRP A 40 9.32 -2.19 -3.57
N THR A 41 9.10 -2.89 -2.47
CA THR A 41 10.08 -3.84 -1.92
C THR A 41 9.57 -5.24 -2.19
N VAL A 42 10.45 -6.09 -2.74
CA VAL A 42 10.13 -7.50 -3.00
C VAL A 42 10.92 -8.36 -2.02
N ALA A 43 10.22 -9.31 -1.39
CA ALA A 43 10.82 -10.24 -0.44
C ALA A 43 11.11 -11.60 -1.06
N ASP A 44 10.61 -11.85 -2.26
CA ASP A 44 10.72 -13.12 -2.96
C ASP A 44 11.18 -12.85 -4.39
N ALA A 45 12.10 -13.68 -4.89
CA ALA A 45 12.60 -13.53 -6.26
C ALA A 45 11.45 -13.56 -7.29
N ALA A 46 10.42 -14.35 -7.07
CA ALA A 46 9.27 -14.42 -7.97
C ALA A 46 8.51 -13.09 -8.04
N ALA A 47 8.59 -12.27 -7.00
CA ALA A 47 7.89 -10.99 -6.97
C ALA A 47 8.52 -9.93 -7.87
N HIS A 48 9.73 -10.16 -8.39
CA HIS A 48 10.36 -9.21 -9.31
C HIS A 48 9.55 -9.00 -10.58
N ILE A 49 8.92 -10.06 -11.08
CA ILE A 49 8.07 -9.96 -12.27
C ILE A 49 6.84 -9.11 -11.96
N THR A 50 6.23 -9.33 -10.81
CA THR A 50 5.08 -8.55 -10.36
C THR A 50 5.47 -7.08 -10.19
N ARG A 51 6.63 -6.81 -9.57
CA ARG A 51 7.11 -5.44 -9.39
C ARG A 51 7.25 -4.72 -10.72
N ARG A 52 7.83 -5.36 -11.72
CA ARG A 52 7.98 -4.75 -13.05
C ARG A 52 6.64 -4.41 -13.68
N LYS A 53 5.68 -5.32 -13.59
CA LYS A 53 4.33 -5.08 -14.12
C LYS A 53 3.68 -3.89 -13.44
N TRP A 54 3.82 -3.78 -12.13
CA TRP A 54 3.21 -2.71 -11.37
C TRP A 54 3.91 -1.37 -11.59
N GLU A 55 5.22 -1.38 -11.79
CA GLU A 55 5.97 -0.18 -12.14
C GLU A 55 5.52 0.36 -13.50
N VAL A 56 5.39 -0.50 -14.48
CA VAL A 56 4.93 -0.12 -15.82
C VAL A 56 3.50 0.38 -15.80
N ALA A 57 2.64 -0.25 -15.01
CA ALA A 57 1.22 0.13 -14.90
C ALA A 57 0.97 1.37 -14.04
N GLY A 58 1.98 1.85 -13.32
CA GLY A 58 1.82 2.99 -12.42
C GLY A 58 1.00 2.68 -11.18
N ALA A 59 1.02 1.43 -10.72
CA ALA A 59 0.19 0.99 -9.60
C ALA A 59 0.48 1.75 -8.32
N ALA A 60 1.74 2.15 -8.08
CA ALA A 60 2.08 2.90 -6.87
C ALA A 60 1.34 4.24 -6.80
N MET A 61 1.21 4.93 -7.93
CA MET A 61 0.50 6.20 -7.97
C MET A 61 -0.98 6.02 -7.62
N ASP A 62 -1.61 4.95 -8.11
CA ASP A 62 -3.00 4.65 -7.79
C ASP A 62 -3.17 4.38 -6.30
N TRP A 63 -2.25 3.61 -5.71
CA TRP A 63 -2.27 3.34 -4.27
C TRP A 63 -2.03 4.60 -3.46
N LYS A 64 -1.08 5.43 -3.89
CA LYS A 64 -0.78 6.69 -3.22
C LYS A 64 -2.03 7.59 -3.18
N ASN A 65 -2.70 7.73 -4.31
CA ASN A 65 -3.92 8.53 -4.40
C ASN A 65 -5.02 7.99 -3.48
N TYR A 66 -5.18 6.66 -3.43
CA TYR A 66 -6.15 6.04 -2.55
C TYR A 66 -5.81 6.26 -1.08
N LEU A 67 -4.56 5.99 -0.70
CA LEU A 67 -4.12 6.06 0.70
C LEU A 67 -4.15 7.49 1.24
N GLU A 68 -3.78 8.46 0.41
CA GLU A 68 -3.79 9.87 0.82
C GLU A 68 -5.17 10.52 0.74
N GLY A 69 -6.05 9.98 -0.08
CA GLY A 69 -7.38 10.53 -0.31
C GLY A 69 -8.50 9.72 0.31
N THR A 70 -8.99 8.74 -0.42
CA THR A 70 -10.18 7.96 -0.03
C THR A 70 -10.01 7.28 1.33
N CYS A 71 -8.85 6.69 1.60
CA CYS A 71 -8.61 6.00 2.85
C CYS A 71 -8.72 6.97 4.04
N VAL A 72 -8.10 8.13 3.93
CA VAL A 72 -8.13 9.15 4.97
C VAL A 72 -9.55 9.67 5.17
N GLU A 73 -10.28 9.89 4.08
CA GLU A 73 -11.67 10.36 4.15
C GLU A 73 -12.58 9.35 4.86
N TRP A 74 -12.39 8.06 4.59
CA TRP A 74 -13.16 7.02 5.27
C TRP A 74 -12.89 7.00 6.76
N LEU A 75 -11.62 7.11 7.17
CA LEU A 75 -11.27 7.15 8.59
C LEU A 75 -11.89 8.36 9.29
N ALA A 76 -11.89 9.51 8.64
CA ALA A 76 -12.49 10.72 9.21
C ALA A 76 -13.98 10.51 9.49
N LYS A 77 -14.68 9.82 8.61
CA LYS A 77 -16.10 9.50 8.81
C LYS A 77 -16.32 8.57 10.00
N TYR A 78 -15.44 7.58 10.16
CA TYR A 78 -15.57 6.62 11.25
C TYR A 78 -15.23 7.20 12.61
N LEU A 79 -14.35 8.18 12.66
CA LEU A 79 -13.90 8.78 13.91
C LEU A 79 -14.77 9.97 14.37
N ASP A 80 -15.71 10.35 13.56
CA ASP A 80 -16.64 11.43 13.91
C ASP A 80 -17.80 10.94 14.77
#